data_fc4d0e91b8d51f14fcba41334c90ab65
#
_entry.id   fc4d0e91b8d51f14fcba41334c90ab65
#
_cell.length_a   1.000
_cell.length_b   1.000
_cell.length_c   1.000
_cell.angle_alpha   90.00
_cell.angle_beta   90.00
_cell.angle_gamma   90.00
#
_symmetry.space_group_name_H-M   'P 1'
#
loop_
_entity.id
_entity.type
_entity.pdbx_description
1 polymer ?
#
loop_
_entity_poly.entity_id
_entity_poly.type
_entity_poly.pdbx_seq_one_letter_code
_entity_poly.pdbx_strand_id
1 'polypeptide(L)'
;QRQMCIRDSNSIERRKGHLEGEIENNKKALDESLMGYIPNAELEAEVEKLLKTRSGQAIKSQKNREITELEEKEQQELENRQAARNRFNREYPSVGFSGAEKSNDAYVNLLNEYETDYEPKYESEFEKQCNIIYKSLRENVIATIHGDINAAKRHTHEINRLLRKTNFADSTYQIKIEPAKNENGQFYEMLTAPELDSKNVGSGVIDGQISLGEDEFYQKYENKIKLLTDKFMPIKDEDGSHREQRLKEMEQYADYRNYLSFSMYEQVTDAQGNVIRENFVDEMAGRDSGGEGQNPKYVALLAGFAMLYMQQSNRDSKIKLVLLDE
;
A
#
# COMPACT_ATOMS: atom_id res chain seq x y z
N GLN A 1 -35.77 9.88 -102.84
CA GLN A 1 -35.36 10.96 -101.87
C GLN A 1 -36.46 11.26 -100.82
N ARG A 2 -37.76 11.42 -101.21
CA ARG A 2 -38.88 11.72 -100.24
C ARG A 2 -39.05 10.63 -99.15
N GLN A 3 -38.94 9.36 -99.47
CA GLN A 3 -39.10 8.25 -98.53
C GLN A 3 -37.92 8.17 -97.53
N MET A 4 -36.72 8.53 -97.96
CA MET A 4 -35.54 8.59 -97.11
C MET A 4 -35.62 9.70 -96.07
N CYS A 5 -36.04 10.94 -96.48
CA CYS A 5 -36.27 12.02 -95.55
C CYS A 5 -37.34 11.76 -94.46
N ILE A 6 -38.43 11.01 -94.87
CA ILE A 6 -39.49 10.62 -93.94
C ILE A 6 -38.99 9.57 -92.91
N ARG A 7 -38.14 8.61 -93.31
CA ARG A 7 -37.51 7.67 -92.39
C ARG A 7 -36.58 8.33 -91.43
N ASP A 8 -35.79 9.26 -91.94
CA ASP A 8 -34.82 10.01 -91.07
C ASP A 8 -35.55 10.93 -90.09
N SER A 9 -36.63 11.60 -90.53
CA SER A 9 -37.52 12.41 -89.67
C SER A 9 -38.15 11.55 -88.55
N ASN A 10 -38.74 10.39 -88.90
CA ASN A 10 -39.35 9.49 -87.95
C ASN A 10 -38.28 8.86 -86.97
N SER A 11 -37.08 8.63 -87.44
CA SER A 11 -35.94 8.20 -86.59
C SER A 11 -35.57 9.27 -85.58
N ILE A 12 -35.47 10.52 -86.02
CA ILE A 12 -35.16 11.67 -85.16
C ILE A 12 -36.31 11.93 -84.15
N GLU A 13 -37.57 11.83 -84.57
CA GLU A 13 -38.67 12.00 -83.62
C GLU A 13 -38.70 10.88 -82.52
N ARG A 14 -38.48 9.64 -82.93
CA ARG A 14 -38.37 8.54 -81.96
C ARG A 14 -37.22 8.74 -80.95
N ARG A 15 -36.05 9.19 -81.46
CA ARG A 15 -34.95 9.48 -80.63
C ARG A 15 -35.18 10.68 -79.70
N LYS A 16 -35.89 11.70 -80.20
CA LYS A 16 -36.35 12.82 -79.38
C LYS A 16 -37.27 12.37 -78.29
N GLY A 17 -38.35 11.57 -78.60
CA GLY A 17 -39.22 11.06 -77.59
C GLY A 17 -38.58 10.16 -76.56
N HIS A 18 -37.59 9.33 -76.97
CA HIS A 18 -36.77 8.55 -76.03
C HIS A 18 -35.94 9.44 -75.06
N LEU A 19 -35.29 10.49 -75.57
CA LEU A 19 -34.51 11.43 -74.76
C LEU A 19 -35.43 12.25 -73.84
N GLU A 20 -36.57 12.67 -74.28
CA GLU A 20 -37.61 13.37 -73.50
C GLU A 20 -38.07 12.47 -72.30
N GLY A 21 -38.28 11.18 -72.56
CA GLY A 21 -38.58 10.20 -71.50
C GLY A 21 -37.53 9.98 -70.53
N GLU A 22 -36.27 9.89 -70.99
CA GLU A 22 -35.04 9.81 -70.09
C GLU A 22 -34.89 11.05 -69.22
N ILE A 23 -35.12 12.24 -69.78
CA ILE A 23 -35.07 13.51 -69.05
C ILE A 23 -36.14 13.55 -67.95
N GLU A 24 -37.34 13.14 -68.25
CA GLU A 24 -38.50 13.08 -67.31
C GLU A 24 -38.21 12.10 -66.15
N ASN A 25 -37.67 10.92 -66.49
CA ASN A 25 -37.33 9.90 -65.49
C ASN A 25 -36.16 10.39 -64.62
N ASN A 26 -35.17 11.02 -65.21
CA ASN A 26 -34.04 11.57 -64.46
C ASN A 26 -34.45 12.73 -63.53
N LYS A 27 -35.42 13.59 -64.00
CA LYS A 27 -36.00 14.62 -63.14
C LYS A 27 -36.73 14.04 -61.93
N LYS A 28 -37.61 13.04 -62.16
CA LYS A 28 -38.33 12.35 -61.05
C LYS A 28 -37.33 11.72 -60.04
N ALA A 29 -36.31 11.07 -60.54
CA ALA A 29 -35.31 10.46 -59.69
C ALA A 29 -34.49 11.51 -58.89
N LEU A 30 -34.25 12.70 -59.51
CA LEU A 30 -33.59 13.82 -58.84
C LEU A 30 -34.51 14.39 -57.75
N ASP A 31 -35.79 14.62 -58.04
CA ASP A 31 -36.78 15.16 -57.09
C ASP A 31 -36.95 14.19 -55.89
N GLU A 32 -37.02 12.89 -56.14
CA GLU A 32 -37.07 11.88 -55.08
C GLU A 32 -35.79 11.88 -54.24
N SER A 33 -34.64 12.06 -54.86
CA SER A 33 -33.34 12.10 -54.16
C SER A 33 -33.14 13.38 -53.30
N LEU A 34 -33.83 14.46 -53.68
CA LEU A 34 -33.81 15.72 -52.93
C LEU A 34 -34.88 15.80 -51.85
N MET A 35 -35.82 14.82 -51.78
CA MET A 35 -36.79 14.76 -50.73
C MET A 35 -36.11 14.63 -49.35
N GLY A 36 -36.29 15.66 -48.51
CA GLY A 36 -35.63 15.71 -47.17
C GLY A 36 -34.25 16.28 -47.16
N TYR A 37 -33.69 16.73 -48.28
CA TYR A 37 -32.40 17.39 -48.30
C TYR A 37 -32.48 18.74 -47.60
N ILE A 38 -31.65 18.93 -46.59
CA ILE A 38 -31.43 20.22 -45.90
C ILE A 38 -30.14 20.84 -46.44
N PRO A 39 -30.21 22.01 -47.09
CA PRO A 39 -29.01 22.66 -47.61
C PRO A 39 -27.98 22.93 -46.51
N ASN A 40 -26.71 22.51 -46.76
CA ASN A 40 -25.60 22.78 -45.90
C ASN A 40 -24.44 23.27 -46.77
N ALA A 41 -24.12 24.55 -46.64
CA ALA A 41 -23.12 25.21 -47.49
C ALA A 41 -21.71 24.60 -47.33
N GLU A 42 -21.36 24.07 -46.15
CA GLU A 42 -20.05 23.45 -45.94
C GLU A 42 -19.96 22.09 -46.64
N LEU A 43 -21.01 21.27 -46.54
CA LEU A 43 -21.08 19.97 -47.23
C LEU A 43 -21.14 20.16 -48.76
N GLU A 44 -21.90 21.15 -49.24
CA GLU A 44 -21.97 21.48 -50.66
C GLU A 44 -20.60 21.85 -51.23
N ALA A 45 -19.86 22.72 -50.54
CA ALA A 45 -18.49 23.09 -50.93
C ALA A 45 -17.53 21.93 -50.93
N GLU A 46 -17.65 20.98 -49.95
CA GLU A 46 -16.83 19.77 -49.92
C GLU A 46 -17.17 18.85 -51.09
N VAL A 47 -18.47 18.63 -51.37
CA VAL A 47 -18.93 17.80 -52.51
C VAL A 47 -18.48 18.42 -53.85
N GLU A 48 -18.61 19.71 -54.03
CA GLU A 48 -18.10 20.40 -55.23
C GLU A 48 -16.58 20.25 -55.44
N LYS A 49 -15.83 20.31 -54.35
CA LYS A 49 -14.39 20.06 -54.39
C LYS A 49 -14.05 18.62 -54.80
N LEU A 50 -14.80 17.64 -54.28
CA LEU A 50 -14.63 16.24 -54.62
C LEU A 50 -15.03 15.95 -56.08
N LEU A 51 -16.11 16.59 -56.59
CA LEU A 51 -16.56 16.46 -57.95
C LEU A 51 -15.59 16.94 -59.01
N LYS A 52 -14.65 17.83 -58.63
CA LYS A 52 -13.56 18.28 -59.54
C LYS A 52 -12.55 17.16 -59.82
N THR A 53 -12.45 16.19 -58.97
CA THR A 53 -11.45 15.11 -59.05
C THR A 53 -12.03 13.73 -59.27
N ARG A 54 -13.33 13.49 -58.96
CA ARG A 54 -14.00 12.17 -59.00
C ARG A 54 -15.39 12.30 -59.54
N SER A 55 -15.92 11.18 -60.09
CA SER A 55 -17.32 11.14 -60.51
C SER A 55 -18.25 11.06 -59.26
N GLY A 56 -19.45 11.62 -59.41
CA GLY A 56 -20.48 11.53 -58.33
C GLY A 56 -20.77 10.12 -57.88
N GLN A 57 -20.77 9.13 -58.81
CA GLN A 57 -20.94 7.72 -58.48
C GLN A 57 -19.79 7.18 -57.58
N ALA A 58 -18.55 7.57 -57.86
CA ALA A 58 -17.40 7.16 -57.06
C ALA A 58 -17.45 7.77 -55.66
N ILE A 59 -17.86 9.03 -55.52
CA ILE A 59 -18.04 9.71 -54.23
C ILE A 59 -19.14 9.03 -53.44
N LYS A 60 -20.30 8.77 -54.05
CA LYS A 60 -21.39 8.05 -53.40
C LYS A 60 -20.97 6.67 -52.89
N SER A 61 -20.30 5.90 -53.72
CA SER A 61 -19.82 4.56 -53.33
C SER A 61 -18.78 4.62 -52.17
N GLN A 62 -17.90 5.61 -52.19
CA GLN A 62 -16.95 5.83 -51.10
C GLN A 62 -17.65 6.22 -49.79
N LYS A 63 -18.57 7.20 -49.86
CA LYS A 63 -19.32 7.66 -48.67
C LYS A 63 -20.19 6.54 -48.07
N ASN A 64 -20.82 5.74 -48.91
CA ASN A 64 -21.58 4.58 -48.43
C ASN A 64 -20.67 3.57 -47.69
N ARG A 65 -19.47 3.31 -48.18
CA ARG A 65 -18.49 2.47 -47.45
C ARG A 65 -18.13 3.09 -46.10
N GLU A 66 -17.78 4.38 -46.10
CA GLU A 66 -17.47 5.12 -44.87
C GLU A 66 -18.62 5.05 -43.86
N ILE A 67 -19.86 5.17 -44.28
CA ILE A 67 -21.06 5.03 -43.45
C ILE A 67 -21.12 3.62 -42.85
N THR A 68 -21.02 2.58 -43.71
CA THR A 68 -21.03 1.18 -43.20
C THR A 68 -19.92 0.90 -42.19
N GLU A 69 -18.70 1.39 -42.46
CA GLU A 69 -17.57 1.26 -41.52
C GLU A 69 -17.83 2.00 -40.20
N LEU A 70 -18.49 3.16 -40.24
CA LEU A 70 -18.86 3.88 -39.00
C LEU A 70 -19.99 3.18 -38.25
N GLU A 71 -20.96 2.64 -38.93
CA GLU A 71 -22.04 1.86 -38.31
C GLU A 71 -21.51 0.60 -37.63
N GLU A 72 -20.59 -0.11 -38.31
CA GLU A 72 -19.92 -1.27 -37.71
C GLU A 72 -19.10 -0.89 -36.47
N LYS A 73 -18.35 0.22 -36.52
CA LYS A 73 -17.64 0.74 -35.35
C LYS A 73 -18.57 1.15 -34.22
N GLU A 74 -19.66 1.85 -34.54
CA GLU A 74 -20.66 2.22 -33.52
C GLU A 74 -21.21 0.97 -32.83
N GLN A 75 -21.58 -0.05 -33.60
CA GLN A 75 -22.09 -1.31 -33.05
C GLN A 75 -21.04 -1.99 -32.15
N GLN A 76 -19.77 -2.03 -32.58
CA GLN A 76 -18.69 -2.59 -31.78
C GLN A 76 -18.50 -1.85 -30.47
N GLU A 77 -18.54 -0.51 -30.49
CA GLU A 77 -18.40 0.31 -29.27
C GLU A 77 -19.58 0.16 -28.33
N LEU A 78 -20.80 -0.02 -28.87
CA LEU A 78 -21.97 -0.35 -28.07
C LEU A 78 -21.82 -1.69 -27.34
N GLU A 79 -21.31 -2.71 -28.02
CA GLU A 79 -21.04 -4.03 -27.44
C GLU A 79 -19.95 -3.95 -26.38
N ASN A 80 -18.84 -3.27 -26.66
CA ASN A 80 -17.77 -3.02 -25.71
C ASN A 80 -18.26 -2.32 -24.43
N ARG A 81 -19.08 -1.27 -24.61
CA ARG A 81 -19.69 -0.53 -23.50
C ARG A 81 -20.59 -1.45 -22.67
N GLN A 82 -21.44 -2.25 -23.32
CA GLN A 82 -22.34 -3.17 -22.62
C GLN A 82 -21.55 -4.24 -21.86
N ALA A 83 -20.47 -4.77 -22.44
CA ALA A 83 -19.60 -5.74 -21.79
C ALA A 83 -18.91 -5.14 -20.56
N ALA A 84 -18.38 -3.91 -20.67
CA ALA A 84 -17.76 -3.19 -19.57
C ALA A 84 -18.74 -2.94 -18.41
N ARG A 85 -19.98 -2.48 -18.73
CA ARG A 85 -21.03 -2.25 -17.74
C ARG A 85 -21.49 -3.54 -17.07
N ASN A 86 -21.62 -4.63 -17.82
CA ASN A 86 -21.97 -5.94 -17.25
C ASN A 86 -20.87 -6.47 -16.32
N ARG A 87 -19.57 -6.18 -16.60
CA ARG A 87 -18.48 -6.50 -15.70
C ARG A 87 -18.59 -5.66 -14.43
N PHE A 88 -18.75 -4.35 -14.54
CA PHE A 88 -18.94 -3.44 -13.42
C PHE A 88 -20.11 -3.87 -12.52
N ASN A 89 -21.28 -4.19 -13.11
CA ASN A 89 -22.45 -4.63 -12.34
C ASN A 89 -22.24 -5.98 -11.62
N ARG A 90 -21.35 -6.84 -12.12
CA ARG A 90 -20.98 -8.09 -11.42
C ARG A 90 -20.08 -7.83 -10.23
N GLU A 91 -19.16 -6.89 -10.37
CA GLU A 91 -18.25 -6.48 -9.29
C GLU A 91 -18.99 -5.67 -8.22
N TYR A 92 -19.95 -4.84 -8.63
CA TYR A 92 -20.70 -3.94 -7.75
C TYR A 92 -22.23 -4.15 -7.88
N PRO A 93 -22.76 -5.28 -7.42
CA PRO A 93 -24.18 -5.64 -7.61
C PRO A 93 -25.17 -4.66 -6.97
N SER A 94 -24.73 -3.90 -5.95
CA SER A 94 -25.54 -2.91 -5.24
C SER A 94 -25.93 -1.69 -6.10
N VAL A 95 -25.22 -1.42 -7.19
CA VAL A 95 -25.46 -0.26 -8.05
C VAL A 95 -26.71 -0.43 -8.89
N GLY A 96 -27.01 -1.66 -9.38
CA GLY A 96 -28.29 -2.02 -10.00
C GLY A 96 -28.58 -1.37 -11.36
N PHE A 97 -27.59 -0.82 -12.06
CA PHE A 97 -27.79 -0.16 -13.35
C PHE A 97 -27.98 -1.16 -14.50
N SER A 98 -28.76 -0.76 -15.52
CA SER A 98 -28.91 -1.58 -16.72
C SER A 98 -27.70 -1.45 -17.64
N GLY A 99 -27.02 -2.56 -17.96
CA GLY A 99 -25.92 -2.57 -18.92
C GLY A 99 -26.34 -2.20 -20.34
N ALA A 100 -27.60 -2.43 -20.71
CA ALA A 100 -28.15 -2.20 -22.06
C ALA A 100 -28.67 -0.77 -22.31
N GLU A 101 -28.68 0.08 -21.29
CA GLU A 101 -29.20 1.44 -21.42
C GLU A 101 -28.35 2.27 -22.40
N LYS A 102 -29.03 3.07 -23.26
CA LYS A 102 -28.36 3.89 -24.27
C LYS A 102 -27.61 5.07 -23.63
N SER A 103 -28.24 5.72 -22.63
CA SER A 103 -27.63 6.84 -21.91
C SER A 103 -26.47 6.39 -21.02
N ASN A 104 -25.50 7.28 -20.81
CA ASN A 104 -24.41 7.12 -19.87
C ASN A 104 -24.66 7.88 -18.55
N ASP A 105 -25.77 8.60 -18.44
CA ASP A 105 -26.03 9.58 -17.39
C ASP A 105 -25.97 8.97 -15.99
N ALA A 106 -26.55 7.76 -15.83
CA ALA A 106 -26.52 7.07 -14.53
C ALA A 106 -25.09 6.78 -14.05
N TYR A 107 -24.21 6.34 -14.97
CA TYR A 107 -22.81 6.07 -14.64
C TYR A 107 -21.99 7.35 -14.45
N VAL A 108 -22.27 8.40 -15.24
CA VAL A 108 -21.63 9.72 -15.08
C VAL A 108 -22.03 10.36 -13.74
N ASN A 109 -23.31 10.30 -13.40
CA ASN A 109 -23.81 10.82 -12.13
C ASN A 109 -23.19 10.07 -10.95
N LEU A 110 -23.10 8.72 -11.02
CA LEU A 110 -22.46 7.93 -10.00
C LEU A 110 -20.97 8.29 -9.86
N LEU A 111 -20.25 8.43 -10.98
CA LEU A 111 -18.85 8.85 -10.95
C LEU A 111 -18.69 10.20 -10.27
N ASN A 112 -19.50 11.19 -10.65
CA ASN A 112 -19.48 12.51 -10.03
C ASN A 112 -19.79 12.44 -8.52
N GLU A 113 -20.75 11.60 -8.11
CA GLU A 113 -21.07 11.40 -6.70
C GLU A 113 -19.89 10.76 -5.94
N TYR A 114 -19.19 9.80 -6.54
CA TYR A 114 -17.98 9.24 -5.95
C TYR A 114 -16.86 10.29 -5.79
N GLU A 115 -16.59 11.05 -6.85
CA GLU A 115 -15.51 12.05 -6.83
C GLU A 115 -15.81 13.24 -5.90
N THR A 116 -17.09 13.66 -5.82
CA THR A 116 -17.46 14.87 -5.06
C THR A 116 -17.87 14.60 -3.61
N ASP A 117 -18.37 13.42 -3.30
CA ASP A 117 -18.94 13.11 -1.99
C ASP A 117 -18.26 11.90 -1.30
N TYR A 118 -18.23 10.74 -1.96
CA TYR A 118 -17.72 9.53 -1.32
C TYR A 118 -16.20 9.54 -1.13
N GLU A 119 -15.43 9.90 -2.14
CA GLU A 119 -13.98 9.92 -2.07
C GLU A 119 -13.46 10.92 -1.02
N PRO A 120 -13.91 12.19 -0.99
CA PRO A 120 -13.50 13.14 0.05
C PRO A 120 -13.95 12.72 1.47
N LYS A 121 -15.13 12.13 1.60
CA LYS A 121 -15.59 11.59 2.89
C LYS A 121 -14.72 10.42 3.35
N TYR A 122 -14.43 9.48 2.46
CA TYR A 122 -13.59 8.34 2.76
C TYR A 122 -12.17 8.79 3.14
N GLU A 123 -11.59 9.73 2.39
CA GLU A 123 -10.27 10.29 2.69
C GLU A 123 -10.25 10.97 4.06
N SER A 124 -11.24 11.81 4.34
CA SER A 124 -11.36 12.46 5.65
C SER A 124 -11.52 11.47 6.80
N GLU A 125 -12.32 10.43 6.62
CA GLU A 125 -12.50 9.40 7.64
C GLU A 125 -11.24 8.54 7.79
N PHE A 126 -10.58 8.19 6.70
CA PHE A 126 -9.31 7.49 6.71
C PHE A 126 -8.22 8.30 7.45
N GLU A 127 -8.11 9.60 7.18
CA GLU A 127 -7.18 10.48 7.89
C GLU A 127 -7.49 10.54 9.39
N LYS A 128 -8.77 10.63 9.77
CA LYS A 128 -9.16 10.59 11.19
C LYS A 128 -8.76 9.28 11.85
N GLN A 129 -9.02 8.14 11.19
CA GLN A 129 -8.62 6.83 11.70
C GLN A 129 -7.10 6.71 11.82
N CYS A 130 -6.35 7.17 10.83
CA CYS A 130 -4.90 7.25 10.87
C CYS A 130 -4.41 8.09 12.05
N ASN A 131 -5.01 9.24 12.30
CA ASN A 131 -4.64 10.11 13.42
C ASN A 131 -4.93 9.47 14.78
N ILE A 132 -6.05 8.77 14.92
CA ILE A 132 -6.38 8.00 16.13
C ILE A 132 -5.36 6.88 16.35
N ILE A 133 -5.05 6.12 15.32
CA ILE A 133 -4.05 5.03 15.37
C ILE A 133 -2.68 5.62 15.72
N TYR A 134 -2.26 6.70 15.05
CA TYR A 134 -0.99 7.38 15.29
C TYR A 134 -0.86 7.82 16.76
N LYS A 135 -1.90 8.46 17.29
CA LYS A 135 -1.95 8.87 18.70
C LYS A 135 -1.85 7.66 19.64
N SER A 136 -2.63 6.61 19.37
CA SER A 136 -2.62 5.39 20.17
C SER A 136 -1.27 4.67 20.14
N LEU A 137 -0.64 4.58 18.97
CA LEU A 137 0.70 4.01 18.81
C LEU A 137 1.73 4.81 19.59
N ARG A 138 1.69 6.14 19.47
CA ARG A 138 2.60 7.04 20.18
C ARG A 138 2.49 6.88 21.70
N GLU A 139 1.26 6.84 22.22
CA GLU A 139 1.02 6.81 23.65
C GLU A 139 1.18 5.42 24.28
N ASN A 140 0.76 4.36 23.56
CA ASN A 140 0.69 3.02 24.13
C ASN A 140 1.86 2.13 23.69
N VAL A 141 2.15 2.04 22.38
CA VAL A 141 3.16 1.08 21.88
C VAL A 141 4.56 1.51 22.28
N ILE A 142 4.90 2.79 22.12
CA ILE A 142 6.20 3.33 22.54
C ILE A 142 6.38 3.16 24.05
N ALA A 143 5.36 3.49 24.84
CA ALA A 143 5.39 3.33 26.30
C ALA A 143 5.51 1.86 26.72
N THR A 144 4.84 0.94 26.03
CA THR A 144 4.95 -0.50 26.30
C THR A 144 6.35 -1.01 26.00
N ILE A 145 6.91 -0.70 24.82
CA ILE A 145 8.26 -1.10 24.44
C ILE A 145 9.29 -0.51 25.43
N HIS A 146 9.13 0.75 25.82
CA HIS A 146 9.97 1.39 26.85
C HIS A 146 9.90 0.62 28.18
N GLY A 147 8.68 0.29 28.64
CA GLY A 147 8.45 -0.47 29.86
C GLY A 147 9.14 -1.84 29.84
N ASP A 148 9.05 -2.55 28.72
CA ASP A 148 9.67 -3.85 28.50
C ASP A 148 11.20 -3.75 28.45
N ILE A 149 11.76 -2.74 27.79
CA ILE A 149 13.20 -2.46 27.79
C ILE A 149 13.68 -2.20 29.21
N ASN A 150 12.96 -1.39 29.99
CA ASN A 150 13.33 -1.11 31.38
C ASN A 150 13.20 -2.36 32.27
N ALA A 151 12.21 -3.22 32.01
CA ALA A 151 12.13 -4.51 32.68
C ALA A 151 13.33 -5.41 32.35
N ALA A 152 13.70 -5.49 31.06
CA ALA A 152 14.88 -6.22 30.62
C ALA A 152 16.19 -5.70 31.28
N LYS A 153 16.35 -4.37 31.35
CA LYS A 153 17.48 -3.74 32.06
C LYS A 153 17.51 -4.11 33.55
N ARG A 154 16.37 -4.09 34.24
CA ARG A 154 16.26 -4.49 35.64
C ARG A 154 16.63 -5.97 35.82
N HIS A 155 16.07 -6.85 34.99
CA HIS A 155 16.39 -8.28 35.02
C HIS A 155 17.89 -8.53 34.76
N THR A 156 18.47 -7.85 33.78
CA THR A 156 19.90 -7.96 33.50
C THR A 156 20.75 -7.48 34.68
N HIS A 157 20.34 -6.41 35.36
CA HIS A 157 21.04 -5.95 36.57
C HIS A 157 21.00 -6.99 37.69
N GLU A 158 19.84 -7.63 37.91
CA GLU A 158 19.69 -8.71 38.90
C GLU A 158 20.56 -9.93 38.55
N ILE A 159 20.58 -10.33 37.27
CA ILE A 159 21.45 -11.41 36.79
C ILE A 159 22.90 -11.05 37.02
N ASN A 160 23.32 -9.85 36.63
CA ASN A 160 24.71 -9.38 36.86
C ASN A 160 25.10 -9.36 38.36
N ARG A 161 24.13 -9.04 39.23
CA ARG A 161 24.37 -9.09 40.68
C ARG A 161 24.63 -10.52 41.15
N LEU A 162 23.95 -11.51 40.58
CA LEU A 162 24.19 -12.94 40.89
C LEU A 162 25.51 -13.42 40.28
N LEU A 163 25.79 -13.05 39.03
CA LEU A 163 27.04 -13.42 38.35
C LEU A 163 28.27 -12.94 39.11
N ARG A 164 28.25 -11.72 39.65
CA ARG A 164 29.34 -11.18 40.46
C ARG A 164 29.59 -11.95 41.80
N LYS A 165 28.56 -12.62 42.31
CA LYS A 165 28.69 -13.44 43.53
C LYS A 165 29.22 -14.83 43.26
N THR A 166 29.22 -15.25 42.00
CA THR A 166 29.62 -16.57 41.54
C THR A 166 30.99 -16.42 40.87
N ASN A 167 32.08 -16.59 41.63
CA ASN A 167 33.43 -16.53 41.07
C ASN A 167 33.72 -17.85 40.35
N PHE A 168 34.08 -17.74 39.10
CA PHE A 168 34.62 -18.86 38.32
C PHE A 168 36.10 -18.63 38.14
N ALA A 169 36.88 -19.22 39.04
CA ALA A 169 38.34 -18.96 39.17
C ALA A 169 38.65 -17.46 39.33
N ASP A 170 39.39 -16.88 38.42
CA ASP A 170 39.77 -15.46 38.43
C ASP A 170 38.89 -14.58 37.52
N SER A 171 37.79 -15.17 36.98
CA SER A 171 36.91 -14.50 36.05
C SER A 171 35.51 -14.27 36.62
N THR A 172 34.93 -13.12 36.30
CA THR A 172 33.55 -12.78 36.56
C THR A 172 32.84 -12.48 35.22
N TYR A 173 31.54 -12.76 35.14
CA TYR A 173 30.78 -12.54 33.92
C TYR A 173 29.79 -11.39 34.10
N GLN A 174 29.58 -10.66 33.03
CA GLN A 174 28.63 -9.57 33.00
C GLN A 174 27.87 -9.57 31.66
N ILE A 175 26.54 -9.36 31.71
CA ILE A 175 25.70 -9.12 30.54
C ILE A 175 25.55 -7.61 30.38
N LYS A 176 25.79 -7.12 29.17
CA LYS A 176 25.54 -5.72 28.76
C LYS A 176 24.40 -5.69 27.77
N ILE A 177 23.54 -4.68 27.91
CA ILE A 177 22.49 -4.36 26.94
C ILE A 177 22.99 -3.17 26.13
N GLU A 178 23.02 -3.35 24.83
CA GLU A 178 23.46 -2.36 23.84
C GLU A 178 22.35 -2.14 22.79
N PRO A 179 22.38 -1.05 22.03
CA PRO A 179 21.49 -0.90 20.87
C PRO A 179 21.67 -2.07 19.91
N ALA A 180 20.57 -2.52 19.30
CA ALA A 180 20.64 -3.54 18.24
C ALA A 180 21.58 -3.08 17.11
N LYS A 181 22.34 -4.02 16.54
CA LYS A 181 23.30 -3.74 15.45
C LYS A 181 22.63 -3.59 14.07
N ASN A 182 21.33 -3.78 14.01
CA ASN A 182 20.49 -3.63 12.81
C ASN A 182 19.84 -2.22 12.76
N GLU A 183 18.98 -2.00 11.76
CA GLU A 183 18.26 -0.73 11.56
C GLU A 183 17.42 -0.31 12.78
N ASN A 184 16.94 -1.27 13.57
CA ASN A 184 16.10 -0.99 14.73
C ASN A 184 16.88 -0.35 15.89
N GLY A 185 18.20 -0.53 15.93
CA GLY A 185 19.06 0.12 16.94
C GLY A 185 18.99 1.64 16.94
N GLN A 186 18.62 2.27 15.83
CA GLN A 186 18.42 3.72 15.75
C GLN A 186 17.34 4.25 16.70
N PHE A 187 16.38 3.40 17.07
CA PHE A 187 15.28 3.75 17.97
C PHE A 187 15.64 3.63 19.46
N TYR A 188 16.76 2.97 19.77
CA TYR A 188 17.15 2.66 21.15
C TYR A 188 17.18 3.89 22.06
N GLU A 189 17.81 4.98 21.60
CA GLU A 189 17.92 6.23 22.37
C GLU A 189 16.53 6.80 22.70
N MET A 190 15.64 6.85 21.72
CA MET A 190 14.24 7.31 21.89
C MET A 190 13.48 6.40 22.85
N LEU A 191 13.57 5.07 22.65
CA LEU A 191 12.86 4.07 23.44
C LEU A 191 13.39 3.94 24.88
N THR A 192 14.57 4.48 25.18
CA THR A 192 15.15 4.50 26.52
C THR A 192 15.22 5.89 27.14
N ALA A 193 14.57 6.85 26.52
CA ALA A 193 14.56 8.22 26.98
C ALA A 193 13.88 8.33 28.37
N PRO A 194 14.48 9.02 29.35
CA PRO A 194 13.95 9.13 30.69
C PRO A 194 12.62 9.88 30.76
N GLU A 195 12.28 10.65 29.73
CA GLU A 195 11.01 11.35 29.59
C GLU A 195 9.80 10.39 29.49
N LEU A 196 10.05 9.14 29.08
CA LEU A 196 9.03 8.07 29.02
C LEU A 196 8.80 7.37 30.37
N ASP A 197 9.57 7.64 31.39
CA ASP A 197 9.38 7.02 32.70
C ASP A 197 8.03 7.42 33.29
N SER A 198 7.30 6.44 33.82
CA SER A 198 5.90 6.56 34.30
C SER A 198 5.65 7.61 35.39
N LYS A 199 6.69 8.13 36.00
CA LYS A 199 6.59 9.27 36.90
C LYS A 199 6.25 10.58 36.17
N ASN A 200 6.56 10.65 34.89
CA ASN A 200 6.28 11.79 34.02
C ASN A 200 5.02 11.58 33.15
N VAL A 201 4.61 10.32 32.92
CA VAL A 201 3.46 9.95 32.06
C VAL A 201 2.14 9.82 32.87
N GLY A 202 2.21 9.64 34.19
CA GLY A 202 1.06 9.28 35.03
C GLY A 202 0.24 10.43 35.61
N SER A 203 0.54 11.69 35.34
CA SER A 203 -0.18 12.82 35.94
C SER A 203 -0.87 13.77 34.94
N GLY A 204 -0.95 13.41 33.69
CA GLY A 204 -1.24 14.36 32.62
C GLY A 204 -2.48 14.16 31.77
N VAL A 205 -3.50 13.40 32.20
CA VAL A 205 -4.80 13.47 31.49
C VAL A 205 -5.88 13.88 32.48
N ILE A 206 -5.76 15.06 33.00
CA ILE A 206 -6.89 15.88 33.44
C ILE A 206 -6.90 17.11 32.52
N ASP A 207 -7.88 17.11 31.61
CA ASP A 207 -8.32 18.32 30.90
C ASP A 207 -7.36 18.89 29.81
N GLY A 208 -6.87 18.05 28.87
CA GLY A 208 -6.30 18.60 27.62
C GLY A 208 -4.95 19.33 27.72
N GLN A 209 -4.30 19.35 28.88
CA GLN A 209 -2.96 19.90 29.04
C GLN A 209 -1.91 18.79 28.94
N ILE A 210 -1.20 18.78 27.81
CA ILE A 210 0.00 17.98 27.60
C ILE A 210 1.08 18.50 28.58
N SER A 211 1.77 17.60 29.30
CA SER A 211 2.84 18.03 30.20
C SER A 211 4.02 18.60 29.41
N LEU A 212 4.67 19.64 29.90
CA LEU A 212 5.82 20.28 29.23
C LEU A 212 6.93 19.30 28.82
N GLY A 213 7.12 18.22 29.57
CA GLY A 213 8.14 17.20 29.26
C GLY A 213 7.76 16.26 28.11
N GLU A 214 6.47 16.09 27.85
CA GLU A 214 6.01 15.32 26.68
C GLU A 214 6.27 16.09 25.38
N ASP A 215 6.04 17.39 25.35
CA ASP A 215 6.29 18.22 24.17
C ASP A 215 7.78 18.20 23.77
N GLU A 216 8.69 18.28 24.75
CA GLU A 216 10.15 18.20 24.48
C GLU A 216 10.56 16.86 23.93
N PHE A 217 10.03 15.75 24.46
CA PHE A 217 10.30 14.40 23.94
C PHE A 217 9.81 14.26 22.50
N TYR A 218 8.58 14.68 22.21
CA TYR A 218 8.01 14.57 20.87
C TYR A 218 8.73 15.45 19.86
N GLN A 219 9.13 16.66 20.22
CA GLN A 219 9.93 17.53 19.35
C GLN A 219 11.31 16.94 19.08
N LYS A 220 11.99 16.43 20.11
CA LYS A 220 13.33 15.85 20.00
C LYS A 220 13.37 14.61 19.11
N TYR A 221 12.35 13.76 19.21
CA TYR A 221 12.31 12.46 18.52
C TYR A 221 11.27 12.36 17.41
N GLU A 222 10.69 13.46 16.96
CA GLU A 222 9.59 13.50 15.98
C GLU A 222 9.85 12.60 14.77
N ASN A 223 11.01 12.70 14.14
CA ASN A 223 11.36 11.89 12.98
C ASN A 223 11.46 10.40 13.30
N LYS A 224 12.02 10.04 14.46
CA LYS A 224 12.14 8.63 14.88
C LYS A 224 10.77 8.05 15.24
N ILE A 225 9.93 8.83 15.91
CA ILE A 225 8.55 8.45 16.24
C ILE A 225 7.76 8.22 14.95
N LYS A 226 7.84 9.13 13.99
CA LYS A 226 7.18 9.00 12.70
C LYS A 226 7.64 7.73 11.96
N LEU A 227 8.95 7.53 11.83
CA LEU A 227 9.51 6.34 11.18
C LEU A 227 9.05 5.03 11.85
N LEU A 228 8.96 5.00 13.17
CA LEU A 228 8.49 3.83 13.90
C LEU A 228 6.98 3.63 13.73
N THR A 229 6.19 4.68 13.89
CA THR A 229 4.73 4.63 13.76
C THR A 229 4.29 4.28 12.34
N ASP A 230 4.98 4.76 11.31
CA ASP A 230 4.70 4.42 9.91
C ASP A 230 4.77 2.90 9.64
N LYS A 231 5.56 2.16 10.45
CA LYS A 231 5.60 0.69 10.37
C LYS A 231 4.31 0.01 10.83
N PHE A 232 3.50 0.70 11.62
CA PHE A 232 2.22 0.21 12.15
C PHE A 232 1.01 0.81 11.43
N MET A 233 1.21 1.80 10.56
CA MET A 233 0.10 2.48 9.89
C MET A 233 -0.51 1.61 8.78
N PRO A 234 -1.83 1.62 8.61
CA PRO A 234 -2.49 0.94 7.51
C PRO A 234 -2.06 1.55 6.17
N ILE A 235 -1.89 0.71 5.15
CA ILE A 235 -1.66 1.17 3.78
C ILE A 235 -3.02 1.28 3.08
N LYS A 236 -3.27 2.40 2.42
CA LYS A 236 -4.41 2.58 1.53
C LYS A 236 -4.27 1.57 0.37
N ASP A 237 -5.33 0.81 0.10
CA ASP A 237 -5.38 -0.19 -0.98
C ASP A 237 -4.49 -1.45 -0.79
N GLU A 238 -4.31 -1.90 0.46
CA GLU A 238 -3.58 -3.12 0.73
C GLU A 238 -4.31 -4.37 0.22
N ASP A 239 -3.69 -5.10 -0.69
CA ASP A 239 -4.20 -6.38 -1.16
C ASP A 239 -4.13 -7.44 -0.05
N GLY A 240 -5.17 -8.28 0.06
CA GLY A 240 -5.29 -9.27 1.13
C GLY A 240 -4.11 -10.24 1.27
N SER A 241 -3.34 -10.47 0.20
CA SER A 241 -2.14 -11.31 0.20
C SER A 241 -0.97 -10.72 1.00
N HIS A 242 -0.87 -9.40 1.09
CA HIS A 242 0.21 -8.70 1.82
C HIS A 242 -0.13 -8.46 3.29
N ARG A 243 -1.39 -8.56 3.67
CA ARG A 243 -1.86 -8.29 5.03
C ARG A 243 -1.25 -9.22 6.08
N GLU A 244 -1.12 -10.50 5.77
CA GLU A 244 -0.55 -11.48 6.72
C GLU A 244 0.96 -11.25 6.96
N GLN A 245 1.70 -10.92 5.89
CA GLN A 245 3.11 -10.57 6.00
C GLN A 245 3.29 -9.32 6.85
N ARG A 246 2.45 -8.32 6.64
CA ARG A 246 2.49 -7.06 7.37
C ARG A 246 2.17 -7.24 8.86
N LEU A 247 1.20 -8.07 9.22
CA LEU A 247 0.94 -8.37 10.63
C LEU A 247 2.17 -8.97 11.32
N LYS A 248 2.90 -9.86 10.65
CA LYS A 248 4.17 -10.41 11.16
C LYS A 248 5.24 -9.35 11.32
N GLU A 249 5.33 -8.40 10.38
CA GLU A 249 6.26 -7.27 10.50
C GLU A 249 5.87 -6.36 11.67
N MET A 250 4.61 -6.06 11.86
CA MET A 250 4.12 -5.28 13.01
C MET A 250 4.43 -5.97 14.34
N GLU A 251 4.25 -7.28 14.45
CA GLU A 251 4.62 -8.07 15.63
C GLU A 251 6.13 -7.97 15.91
N GLN A 252 6.96 -7.98 14.87
CA GLN A 252 8.41 -7.80 15.03
C GLN A 252 8.75 -6.41 15.56
N TYR A 253 8.08 -5.35 15.08
CA TYR A 253 8.30 -4.00 15.59
C TYR A 253 7.72 -3.76 16.99
N ALA A 254 6.74 -4.55 17.41
CA ALA A 254 6.22 -4.52 18.78
C ALA A 254 7.13 -5.24 19.80
N ASP A 255 8.00 -6.12 19.33
CA ASP A 255 8.90 -6.88 20.19
C ASP A 255 10.15 -6.05 20.57
N TYR A 256 10.26 -5.66 21.84
CA TYR A 256 11.37 -4.87 22.38
C TYR A 256 12.75 -5.50 22.14
N ARG A 257 12.84 -6.83 22.01
CA ARG A 257 14.10 -7.56 21.78
C ARG A 257 14.77 -7.16 20.47
N ASN A 258 14.00 -6.72 19.49
CA ASN A 258 14.52 -6.29 18.20
C ASN A 258 15.27 -4.95 18.24
N TYR A 259 15.14 -4.19 19.34
CA TYR A 259 15.85 -2.92 19.56
C TYR A 259 17.09 -3.07 20.38
N LEU A 260 17.34 -4.27 20.95
CA LEU A 260 18.40 -4.56 21.88
C LEU A 260 19.36 -5.61 21.34
N SER A 261 20.62 -5.50 21.73
CA SER A 261 21.63 -6.55 21.64
C SER A 261 22.09 -6.91 23.04
N PHE A 262 22.08 -8.19 23.34
CA PHE A 262 22.58 -8.71 24.62
C PHE A 262 23.94 -9.31 24.36
N SER A 263 24.95 -8.80 25.05
CA SER A 263 26.32 -9.24 24.93
C SER A 263 26.86 -9.70 26.29
N MET A 264 27.52 -10.85 26.33
CA MET A 264 28.16 -11.36 27.56
C MET A 264 29.64 -11.11 27.51
N TYR A 265 30.16 -10.57 28.59
CA TYR A 265 31.58 -10.26 28.75
C TYR A 265 32.16 -11.03 29.94
N GLU A 266 33.33 -11.59 29.75
CA GLU A 266 34.21 -12.09 30.81
C GLU A 266 35.12 -10.98 31.29
N GLN A 267 35.14 -10.74 32.59
CA GLN A 267 36.05 -9.79 33.22
C GLN A 267 37.06 -10.57 34.09
N VAL A 268 38.32 -10.49 33.73
CA VAL A 268 39.42 -11.04 34.51
C VAL A 268 39.91 -9.94 35.46
N THR A 269 39.97 -10.24 36.76
CA THR A 269 40.36 -9.29 37.80
C THR A 269 41.70 -9.68 38.40
N ASP A 270 42.49 -8.65 38.86
CA ASP A 270 43.68 -8.89 39.64
C ASP A 270 43.37 -9.25 41.10
N ALA A 271 44.39 -9.57 41.87
CA ALA A 271 44.26 -9.89 43.31
C ALA A 271 43.70 -8.70 44.13
N GLN A 272 43.68 -7.50 43.57
CA GLN A 272 43.14 -6.27 44.17
C GLN A 272 41.69 -6.00 43.71
N GLY A 273 41.14 -6.79 42.78
CA GLY A 273 39.77 -6.65 42.28
C GLY A 273 39.63 -5.65 41.11
N ASN A 274 40.76 -5.20 40.52
CA ASN A 274 40.70 -4.33 39.34
C ASN A 274 40.55 -5.18 38.09
N VAL A 275 39.68 -4.77 37.16
CA VAL A 275 39.51 -5.44 35.86
C VAL A 275 40.75 -5.23 35.00
N ILE A 276 41.50 -6.32 34.75
CA ILE A 276 42.71 -6.32 33.91
C ILE A 276 42.34 -6.50 32.44
N ARG A 277 41.33 -7.31 32.18
CA ARG A 277 40.92 -7.69 30.82
C ARG A 277 39.43 -7.92 30.77
N GLU A 278 38.82 -7.46 29.68
CA GLU A 278 37.43 -7.73 29.32
C GLU A 278 37.40 -8.43 27.95
N ASN A 279 36.79 -9.60 27.90
CA ASN A 279 36.66 -10.40 26.68
C ASN A 279 35.19 -10.53 26.31
N PHE A 280 34.89 -10.41 25.02
CA PHE A 280 33.59 -10.69 24.50
C PHE A 280 33.39 -12.21 24.31
N VAL A 281 32.41 -12.79 24.99
CA VAL A 281 32.25 -14.25 25.06
C VAL A 281 31.98 -14.88 23.70
N ASP A 282 31.18 -14.20 22.85
CA ASP A 282 30.88 -14.71 21.52
C ASP A 282 32.11 -14.74 20.58
N GLU A 283 33.10 -13.90 20.82
CA GLU A 283 34.37 -13.91 20.07
C GLU A 283 35.32 -15.01 20.54
N MET A 284 35.11 -15.51 21.77
CA MET A 284 35.89 -16.61 22.35
C MET A 284 35.37 -17.96 21.90
N ALA A 285 34.09 -18.07 21.52
CA ALA A 285 33.43 -19.30 21.10
C ALA A 285 34.01 -19.85 19.78
N GLY A 286 35.17 -20.43 19.82
CA GLY A 286 35.90 -21.00 18.69
C GLY A 286 37.42 -21.02 18.91
N ARG A 287 37.90 -20.39 19.99
CA ARG A 287 39.33 -20.36 20.38
C ARG A 287 39.64 -21.29 21.55
N ASP A 288 38.63 -21.60 22.38
CA ASP A 288 38.78 -22.44 23.55
C ASP A 288 38.47 -23.90 23.25
N SER A 289 39.26 -24.81 23.79
CA SER A 289 39.12 -26.26 23.59
C SER A 289 37.92 -26.81 24.40
N GLY A 290 36.93 -27.38 23.72
CA GLY A 290 35.96 -28.28 24.31
C GLY A 290 35.01 -27.67 25.36
N GLY A 291 35.23 -27.94 26.63
CA GLY A 291 34.29 -27.56 27.70
C GLY A 291 34.41 -26.11 28.22
N GLU A 292 35.56 -25.44 28.01
CA GLU A 292 35.76 -24.08 28.53
C GLU A 292 34.92 -23.03 27.80
N GLY A 293 34.71 -23.17 26.51
CA GLY A 293 33.87 -22.25 25.71
C GLY A 293 32.36 -22.34 26.01
N GLN A 294 31.89 -23.39 26.71
CA GLN A 294 30.51 -23.55 27.11
C GLN A 294 30.18 -22.97 28.49
N ASN A 295 31.19 -22.85 29.35
CA ASN A 295 31.05 -22.35 30.72
C ASN A 295 30.26 -21.04 30.84
N PRO A 296 30.50 -19.99 30.02
CA PRO A 296 29.75 -18.73 30.13
C PRO A 296 28.29 -18.85 29.89
N LYS A 297 27.88 -19.72 28.97
CA LYS A 297 26.44 -19.96 28.62
C LYS A 297 25.72 -20.66 29.76
N TYR A 298 26.37 -21.68 30.38
CA TYR A 298 25.85 -22.36 31.56
C TYR A 298 25.74 -21.41 32.74
N VAL A 299 26.72 -20.52 32.94
CA VAL A 299 26.71 -19.52 34.01
C VAL A 299 25.52 -18.57 33.85
N ALA A 300 25.24 -18.06 32.66
CA ALA A 300 24.09 -17.19 32.39
C ALA A 300 22.77 -17.92 32.61
N LEU A 301 22.68 -19.19 32.18
CA LEU A 301 21.52 -20.02 32.38
C LEU A 301 21.26 -20.30 33.87
N LEU A 302 22.30 -20.67 34.61
CA LEU A 302 22.21 -20.90 36.06
C LEU A 302 21.84 -19.65 36.83
N ALA A 303 22.37 -18.49 36.45
CA ALA A 303 22.00 -17.20 37.04
C ALA A 303 20.54 -16.87 36.79
N GLY A 304 20.02 -17.12 35.57
CA GLY A 304 18.58 -17.00 35.23
C GLY A 304 17.70 -17.91 36.06
N PHE A 305 18.07 -19.18 36.22
CA PHE A 305 17.35 -20.12 37.09
C PHE A 305 17.43 -19.72 38.57
N ALA A 306 18.59 -19.30 39.05
CA ALA A 306 18.74 -18.81 40.41
C ALA A 306 17.83 -17.60 40.70
N MET A 307 17.67 -16.70 39.73
CA MET A 307 16.74 -15.59 39.86
C MET A 307 15.28 -16.07 39.96
N LEU A 308 14.84 -16.97 39.08
CA LEU A 308 13.50 -17.53 39.10
C LEU A 308 13.16 -18.28 40.39
N TYR A 309 14.10 -19.11 40.89
CA TYR A 309 13.86 -19.94 42.06
C TYR A 309 14.11 -19.23 43.39
N MET A 310 14.98 -18.21 43.42
CA MET A 310 15.29 -17.50 44.66
C MET A 310 14.27 -16.39 44.97
N GLN A 311 13.66 -15.77 43.98
CA GLN A 311 12.61 -14.76 44.19
C GLN A 311 11.35 -15.36 44.85
N GLN A 312 11.09 -16.67 44.71
CA GLN A 312 9.94 -17.37 45.31
C GLN A 312 10.25 -17.99 46.68
N SER A 313 11.42 -17.78 47.25
CA SER A 313 11.83 -18.44 48.48
C SER A 313 11.32 -17.73 49.72
N ASN A 314 10.06 -17.90 50.06
CA ASN A 314 9.73 -18.09 51.47
C ASN A 314 10.18 -19.51 51.84
N ARG A 315 11.29 -19.60 52.51
CA ARG A 315 11.86 -20.64 53.41
C ARG A 315 11.40 -22.10 53.25
N ASP A 316 10.76 -22.51 52.19
CA ASP A 316 10.31 -23.88 52.00
C ASP A 316 11.45 -24.75 51.45
N SER A 317 11.63 -25.88 52.09
CA SER A 317 12.58 -26.96 51.74
C SER A 317 12.25 -27.59 50.38
N LYS A 318 12.30 -26.81 49.29
CA LYS A 318 12.13 -27.33 47.93
C LYS A 318 13.47 -27.67 47.32
N ILE A 319 13.60 -28.87 46.78
CA ILE A 319 14.76 -29.28 46.01
C ILE A 319 14.78 -28.42 44.72
N LYS A 320 15.85 -27.65 44.55
CA LYS A 320 16.10 -26.85 43.37
C LYS A 320 17.24 -27.51 42.61
N LEU A 321 16.92 -28.33 41.65
CA LEU A 321 17.87 -29.11 40.86
C LEU A 321 17.73 -28.68 39.39
N VAL A 322 18.85 -28.31 38.80
CA VAL A 322 18.95 -28.09 37.35
C VAL A 322 19.89 -29.14 36.79
N LEU A 323 19.41 -29.96 35.89
CA LEU A 323 20.21 -30.95 35.19
C LEU A 323 20.48 -30.36 33.79
N LEU A 324 21.75 -30.21 33.47
CA LEU A 324 22.23 -29.77 32.16
C LEU A 324 22.82 -31.01 31.50
N ASP A 325 22.35 -31.34 30.30
CA ASP A 325 22.85 -32.41 29.45
C ASP A 325 23.71 -31.77 28.34
N GLU A 326 24.82 -32.38 28.02
CA GLU A 326 25.77 -31.86 26.99
C GLU A 326 25.26 -32.10 25.55
#